data_af4e8ec6b7bfcd5c5e8ffbd6c3260511
#
_entry.id   af4e8ec6b7bfcd5c5e8ffbd6c3260511
#
_cell.length_a   1.000
_cell.length_b   1.000
_cell.length_c   1.000
_cell.angle_alpha   90.00
_cell.angle_beta   90.00
_cell.angle_gamma   90.00
#
_symmetry.space_group_name_H-M   'P 1'
#
loop_
_entity.id
_entity.type
_entity.pdbx_description
1 polymer ?
#
loop_
_entity_poly.entity_id
_entity_poly.type
_entity_poly.pdbx_seq_one_letter_code
_entity_poly.pdbx_strand_id
1 'polypeptide(L)'
;MLVDAHNFKPETLDFAAYISKLSKSKLAGVFVENQLQDTVPSLKTVGGTAYVEEIIVDTDAQKHISELVSNNITSFTSGCIQREVQALIHHDKGDPLHNIIEESRYADLLIADPSFSFDHELRVPSRFVTELLGKAECPVLIAPEYYEELDEIVMAYDGSRSSVFAIKQFYYQLPKLADKRIIVLHINKESNNGHATSRQHIHFREWLDMHFAKVSFLELTGDARDILFEYFMVHNDHNNKMLVTGAFGRNYLSTFFRPSTADLVLKAVDIPIFITHY
;
A
#
# COMPACT_ATOMS: atom_id res chain seq x y z
N MET A 1 -9.32 -1.09 -3.68
CA MET A 1 -8.63 -2.15 -2.89
C MET A 1 -8.18 -3.24 -3.84
N LEU A 2 -6.89 -3.57 -3.82
CA LEU A 2 -6.33 -4.72 -4.54
C LEU A 2 -6.77 -6.02 -3.85
N VAL A 3 -7.28 -6.98 -4.61
CA VAL A 3 -7.76 -8.27 -4.12
C VAL A 3 -7.20 -9.39 -4.98
N ASP A 4 -6.58 -10.39 -4.35
CA ASP A 4 -6.29 -11.66 -5.00
C ASP A 4 -7.61 -12.39 -5.24
N ALA A 5 -7.93 -12.64 -6.52
CA ALA A 5 -9.18 -13.29 -6.87
C ALA A 5 -9.28 -14.72 -6.30
N HIS A 6 -8.14 -15.39 -6.05
CA HIS A 6 -8.07 -16.73 -5.49
C HIS A 6 -7.96 -16.76 -3.96
N ASN A 7 -7.49 -15.67 -3.33
CA ASN A 7 -7.22 -15.61 -1.89
C ASN A 7 -7.69 -14.29 -1.27
N PHE A 8 -8.99 -14.16 -1.09
CA PHE A 8 -9.58 -12.99 -0.45
C PHE A 8 -9.29 -12.98 1.05
N LYS A 9 -8.79 -11.83 1.56
CA LYS A 9 -8.49 -11.59 2.97
C LYS A 9 -9.52 -10.64 3.59
N PRO A 10 -10.40 -11.12 4.50
CA PRO A 10 -11.39 -10.29 5.18
C PRO A 10 -10.77 -9.17 6.04
N GLU A 11 -9.57 -9.40 6.60
CA GLU A 11 -8.85 -8.44 7.46
C GLU A 11 -8.49 -7.16 6.68
N THR A 12 -8.01 -7.32 5.45
CA THR A 12 -7.73 -6.17 4.56
C THR A 12 -9.03 -5.40 4.22
N LEU A 13 -10.17 -6.12 4.10
CA LEU A 13 -11.47 -5.47 3.89
C LEU A 13 -11.91 -4.67 5.11
N ASP A 14 -11.64 -5.14 6.33
CA ASP A 14 -11.97 -4.39 7.56
C ASP A 14 -11.31 -3.02 7.55
N PHE A 15 -10.02 -2.99 7.27
CA PHE A 15 -9.26 -1.75 7.18
C PHE A 15 -9.73 -0.88 5.99
N ALA A 16 -9.95 -1.47 4.82
CA ALA A 16 -10.42 -0.73 3.64
C ALA A 16 -11.81 -0.10 3.87
N ALA A 17 -12.70 -0.80 4.56
CA ALA A 17 -14.02 -0.28 4.94
C ALA A 17 -13.92 0.90 5.93
N TYR A 18 -13.00 0.81 6.91
CA TYR A 18 -12.71 1.91 7.82
C TYR A 18 -12.25 3.16 7.05
N ILE A 19 -11.30 3.03 6.13
CA ILE A 19 -10.80 4.14 5.30
C ILE A 19 -11.90 4.70 4.39
N SER A 20 -12.71 3.84 3.78
CA SER A 20 -13.85 4.25 2.95
C SER A 20 -14.87 5.10 3.74
N LYS A 21 -15.17 4.73 4.98
CA LYS A 21 -16.04 5.51 5.88
C LYS A 21 -15.40 6.85 6.28
N LEU A 22 -14.09 6.88 6.52
CA LEU A 22 -13.37 8.12 6.82
C LEU A 22 -13.41 9.10 5.65
N SER A 23 -13.16 8.64 4.43
CA SER A 23 -13.15 9.46 3.22
C SER A 23 -14.56 9.69 2.63
N LYS A 24 -15.58 8.97 3.12
CA LYS A 24 -16.94 8.93 2.54
C LYS A 24 -16.93 8.52 1.05
N SER A 25 -16.04 7.61 0.70
CA SER A 25 -15.84 7.12 -0.66
C SER A 25 -16.53 5.77 -0.90
N LYS A 26 -16.66 5.38 -2.17
CA LYS A 26 -17.00 4.02 -2.56
C LYS A 26 -15.75 3.15 -2.49
N LEU A 27 -15.91 1.87 -2.20
CA LEU A 27 -14.84 0.90 -2.19
C LEU A 27 -14.91 0.02 -3.44
N ALA A 28 -13.97 0.18 -4.36
CA ALA A 28 -13.81 -0.73 -5.47
C ALA A 28 -12.89 -1.90 -5.07
N GLY A 29 -13.39 -3.14 -5.17
CA GLY A 29 -12.57 -4.35 -5.10
C GLY A 29 -12.08 -4.69 -6.49
N VAL A 30 -10.79 -4.55 -6.73
CA VAL A 30 -10.15 -4.93 -8.00
C VAL A 30 -9.60 -6.34 -7.83
N PHE A 31 -10.34 -7.31 -8.37
CA PHE A 31 -9.99 -8.72 -8.35
C PHE A 31 -9.07 -9.01 -9.52
N VAL A 32 -7.84 -9.39 -9.23
CA VAL A 32 -6.83 -9.72 -10.25
C VAL A 32 -6.50 -11.19 -10.24
N GLU A 33 -6.38 -11.77 -11.44
CA GLU A 33 -5.96 -13.15 -11.68
C GLU A 33 -4.66 -13.17 -12.49
N ASN A 34 -3.70 -14.00 -12.09
CA ASN A 34 -2.49 -14.23 -12.88
C ASN A 34 -2.70 -15.38 -13.88
N GLN A 35 -3.13 -15.07 -15.08
CA GLN A 35 -3.34 -16.07 -16.12
C GLN A 35 -2.06 -16.72 -16.66
N LEU A 36 -0.88 -16.15 -16.41
CA LEU A 36 0.38 -16.71 -16.87
C LEU A 36 0.73 -18.04 -16.16
N GLN A 37 0.11 -18.32 -15.01
CA GLN A 37 0.29 -19.58 -14.27
C GLN A 37 -0.67 -20.69 -14.75
N ASP A 38 -1.73 -20.36 -15.48
CA ASP A 38 -2.78 -21.31 -15.90
C ASP A 38 -2.46 -21.99 -17.23
N THR A 39 -1.43 -21.58 -17.96
CA THR A 39 -0.97 -22.21 -19.20
C THR A 39 0.33 -22.96 -18.96
N VAL A 40 0.25 -24.28 -18.90
CA VAL A 40 1.43 -25.14 -18.93
C VAL A 40 1.76 -25.45 -20.40
N PRO A 41 2.83 -24.88 -20.99
CA PRO A 41 3.25 -25.27 -22.33
C PRO A 41 3.68 -26.72 -22.31
N SER A 42 2.99 -27.59 -23.03
CA SER A 42 3.45 -28.98 -23.25
C SER A 42 4.13 -29.13 -24.60
N LEU A 43 5.28 -29.78 -24.59
CA LEU A 43 6.00 -30.13 -25.80
C LEU A 43 5.45 -31.43 -26.38
N LYS A 44 4.76 -31.38 -27.52
CA LYS A 44 4.36 -32.57 -28.25
C LYS A 44 5.28 -32.79 -29.43
N THR A 45 5.65 -34.03 -29.65
CA THR A 45 6.45 -34.44 -30.83
C THR A 45 5.57 -35.32 -31.71
N VAL A 46 5.31 -34.86 -32.95
CA VAL A 46 4.63 -35.65 -33.96
C VAL A 46 5.50 -35.70 -35.21
N GLY A 47 5.82 -36.88 -35.66
CA GLY A 47 6.62 -37.07 -36.88
C GLY A 47 8.06 -36.53 -36.81
N GLY A 48 8.65 -36.43 -35.60
CA GLY A 48 10.02 -35.93 -35.42
C GLY A 48 10.13 -34.41 -35.30
N THR A 49 9.02 -33.67 -35.40
CA THR A 49 8.99 -32.21 -35.20
C THR A 49 8.37 -31.90 -33.87
N ALA A 50 9.08 -31.15 -33.02
CA ALA A 50 8.55 -30.68 -31.74
C ALA A 50 7.80 -29.36 -31.93
N TYR A 51 6.58 -29.28 -31.42
CA TYR A 51 5.81 -28.02 -31.31
C TYR A 51 5.26 -27.84 -29.91
N VAL A 52 5.13 -26.59 -29.54
CA VAL A 52 4.52 -26.20 -28.25
C VAL A 52 3.01 -26.16 -28.47
N GLU A 53 2.27 -26.99 -27.75
CA GLU A 53 0.82 -26.92 -27.70
C GLU A 53 0.44 -26.28 -26.36
N GLU A 54 -0.35 -25.22 -26.39
CA GLU A 54 -0.99 -24.72 -25.19
C GLU A 54 -2.02 -25.74 -24.74
N ILE A 55 -1.76 -26.42 -23.63
CA ILE A 55 -2.78 -27.29 -23.03
C ILE A 55 -3.79 -26.37 -22.37
N ILE A 56 -5.00 -26.37 -22.88
CA ILE A 56 -6.18 -25.88 -22.17
C ILE A 56 -6.28 -26.75 -20.92
N VAL A 57 -6.06 -26.09 -19.75
CA VAL A 57 -6.18 -26.73 -18.44
C VAL A 57 -7.52 -27.44 -18.32
N ASP A 58 -7.52 -28.57 -17.63
CA ASP A 58 -8.67 -29.40 -17.31
C ASP A 58 -9.92 -28.55 -17.02
N THR A 59 -10.99 -28.80 -17.76
CA THR A 59 -12.27 -28.06 -17.64
C THR A 59 -12.84 -28.08 -16.22
N ASP A 60 -12.55 -29.12 -15.45
CA ASP A 60 -13.02 -29.22 -14.07
C ASP A 60 -12.19 -28.35 -13.12
N ALA A 61 -10.88 -28.24 -13.34
CA ALA A 61 -10.03 -27.29 -12.61
C ALA A 61 -10.43 -25.82 -12.89
N GLN A 62 -10.72 -25.48 -14.15
CA GLN A 62 -11.19 -24.14 -14.50
C GLN A 62 -12.54 -23.79 -13.88
N LYS A 63 -13.47 -24.77 -13.81
CA LYS A 63 -14.75 -24.56 -13.11
C LYS A 63 -14.52 -24.31 -11.63
N HIS A 64 -13.68 -25.10 -11.00
CA HIS A 64 -13.35 -24.92 -9.57
C HIS A 64 -12.74 -23.54 -9.27
N ILE A 65 -11.80 -23.09 -10.11
CA ILE A 65 -11.21 -21.73 -10.01
C ILE A 65 -12.29 -20.67 -10.18
N SER A 66 -13.15 -20.79 -11.20
CA SER A 66 -14.25 -19.83 -11.44
C SER A 66 -15.24 -19.78 -10.27
N GLU A 67 -15.56 -20.91 -9.66
CA GLU A 67 -16.40 -20.99 -8.46
C GLU A 67 -15.72 -20.32 -7.26
N LEU A 68 -14.43 -20.54 -7.07
CA LEU A 68 -13.64 -19.90 -6.01
C LEU A 68 -13.64 -18.38 -6.15
N VAL A 69 -13.35 -17.86 -7.33
CA VAL A 69 -13.38 -16.42 -7.62
C VAL A 69 -14.78 -15.84 -7.37
N SER A 70 -15.84 -16.51 -7.84
CA SER A 70 -17.23 -16.09 -7.61
C SER A 70 -17.58 -16.04 -6.12
N ASN A 71 -17.11 -17.02 -5.35
CA ASN A 71 -17.30 -17.07 -3.90
C ASN A 71 -16.55 -15.92 -3.20
N ASN A 72 -15.33 -15.61 -3.62
CA ASN A 72 -14.54 -14.52 -3.07
C ASN A 72 -15.17 -13.16 -3.38
N ILE A 73 -15.68 -12.94 -4.59
CA ILE A 73 -16.45 -11.73 -4.96
C ILE A 73 -17.73 -11.61 -4.10
N THR A 74 -18.43 -12.71 -3.89
CA THR A 74 -19.63 -12.75 -3.04
C THR A 74 -19.28 -12.42 -1.59
N SER A 75 -18.17 -12.97 -1.08
CA SER A 75 -17.68 -12.71 0.28
C SER A 75 -17.29 -11.26 0.46
N PHE A 76 -16.58 -10.66 -0.50
CA PHE A 76 -16.24 -9.24 -0.51
C PHE A 76 -17.51 -8.37 -0.48
N THR A 77 -18.45 -8.65 -1.39
CA THR A 77 -19.70 -7.87 -1.50
C THR A 77 -20.52 -7.95 -0.22
N SER A 78 -20.69 -9.15 0.32
CA SER A 78 -21.39 -9.37 1.59
C SER A 78 -20.67 -8.70 2.76
N GLY A 79 -19.34 -8.75 2.77
CA GLY A 79 -18.51 -8.08 3.75
C GLY A 79 -18.62 -6.55 3.69
N CYS A 80 -18.74 -5.96 2.50
CA CYS A 80 -19.01 -4.54 2.32
C CYS A 80 -20.39 -4.15 2.84
N ILE A 81 -21.43 -4.94 2.55
CA ILE A 81 -22.80 -4.72 3.05
C ILE A 81 -22.82 -4.74 4.57
N GLN A 82 -22.19 -5.75 5.20
CA GLN A 82 -22.11 -5.85 6.67
C GLN A 82 -21.41 -4.65 7.31
N ARG A 83 -20.48 -4.03 6.59
CA ARG A 83 -19.74 -2.85 7.04
C ARG A 83 -20.35 -1.54 6.56
N GLU A 84 -21.54 -1.58 5.93
CA GLU A 84 -22.26 -0.39 5.42
C GLU A 84 -21.41 0.45 4.45
N VAL A 85 -20.63 -0.20 3.58
CA VAL A 85 -19.80 0.42 2.55
C VAL A 85 -20.34 0.07 1.17
N GLN A 86 -20.41 1.07 0.28
CA GLN A 86 -20.80 0.85 -1.12
C GLN A 86 -19.66 0.18 -1.87
N ALA A 87 -19.92 -1.04 -2.38
CA ALA A 87 -18.96 -1.82 -3.15
C ALA A 87 -19.11 -1.59 -4.66
N LEU A 88 -17.98 -1.54 -5.35
CA LEU A 88 -17.84 -1.75 -6.79
C LEU A 88 -16.96 -2.97 -7.01
N ILE A 89 -17.20 -3.73 -8.06
CA ILE A 89 -16.41 -4.91 -8.41
C ILE A 89 -15.81 -4.69 -9.79
N HIS A 90 -14.47 -4.73 -9.84
CA HIS A 90 -13.71 -4.85 -11.07
C HIS A 90 -13.01 -6.20 -11.05
N HIS A 91 -13.12 -6.95 -12.12
CA HIS A 91 -12.51 -8.27 -12.23
C HIS A 91 -11.72 -8.34 -13.52
N ASP A 92 -10.40 -8.26 -13.40
CA ASP A 92 -9.47 -8.15 -14.49
C ASP A 92 -8.64 -9.41 -14.66
N LYS A 93 -8.51 -9.85 -15.92
CA LYS A 93 -7.71 -11.00 -16.32
C LYS A 93 -6.54 -10.55 -17.18
N GLY A 94 -5.39 -11.20 -17.03
CA GLY A 94 -4.20 -10.91 -17.84
C GLY A 94 -2.98 -10.58 -17.01
N ASP A 95 -2.31 -9.46 -17.29
CA ASP A 95 -1.17 -8.97 -16.49
C ASP A 95 -1.68 -8.19 -15.26
N PRO A 96 -1.61 -8.79 -14.06
CA PRO A 96 -2.19 -8.18 -12.87
C PRO A 96 -1.55 -6.85 -12.50
N LEU A 97 -0.23 -6.69 -12.72
CA LEU A 97 0.46 -5.45 -12.38
C LEU A 97 0.06 -4.32 -13.34
N HIS A 98 -0.04 -4.62 -14.62
CA HIS A 98 -0.47 -3.65 -15.61
C HIS A 98 -1.90 -3.18 -15.32
N ASN A 99 -2.82 -4.10 -15.09
CA ASN A 99 -4.23 -3.82 -14.84
C ASN A 99 -4.40 -2.93 -13.60
N ILE A 100 -3.75 -3.25 -12.48
CA ILE A 100 -3.89 -2.45 -11.26
C ILE A 100 -3.24 -1.06 -11.38
N ILE A 101 -2.20 -0.89 -12.20
CA ILE A 101 -1.63 0.41 -12.51
C ILE A 101 -2.63 1.25 -13.30
N GLU A 102 -3.30 0.68 -14.32
CA GLU A 102 -4.33 1.38 -15.08
C GLU A 102 -5.55 1.76 -14.20
N GLU A 103 -6.00 0.85 -13.32
CA GLU A 103 -7.05 1.13 -12.33
C GLU A 103 -6.65 2.26 -11.38
N SER A 104 -5.37 2.32 -10.97
CA SER A 104 -4.88 3.35 -10.06
C SER A 104 -4.96 4.76 -10.64
N ARG A 105 -4.97 4.91 -11.97
CA ARG A 105 -5.13 6.20 -12.67
C ARG A 105 -6.47 6.87 -12.38
N TYR A 106 -7.51 6.07 -12.11
CA TYR A 106 -8.87 6.53 -11.89
C TYR A 106 -9.31 6.41 -10.42
N ALA A 107 -8.40 5.95 -9.56
CA ALA A 107 -8.62 5.85 -8.13
C ALA A 107 -8.02 7.06 -7.39
N ASP A 108 -8.69 7.51 -6.34
CA ASP A 108 -8.15 8.54 -5.43
C ASP A 108 -7.11 7.94 -4.47
N LEU A 109 -7.28 6.67 -4.09
CA LEU A 109 -6.43 5.95 -3.16
C LEU A 109 -6.49 4.45 -3.45
N LEU A 110 -5.34 3.80 -3.56
CA LEU A 110 -5.23 2.35 -3.68
C LEU A 110 -4.87 1.74 -2.32
N ILE A 111 -5.62 0.72 -1.89
CA ILE A 111 -5.32 -0.04 -0.66
C ILE A 111 -4.80 -1.41 -1.06
N ALA A 112 -3.65 -1.80 -0.51
CA ALA A 112 -2.98 -3.06 -0.81
C ALA A 112 -2.50 -3.77 0.47
N ASP A 113 -2.68 -5.08 0.50
CA ASP A 113 -2.05 -5.97 1.48
C ASP A 113 -0.54 -6.06 1.15
N PRO A 114 0.37 -5.83 2.10
CA PRO A 114 1.81 -5.88 1.83
C PRO A 114 2.32 -7.27 1.42
N SER A 115 1.61 -8.33 1.78
CA SER A 115 1.97 -9.72 1.43
C SER A 115 1.36 -10.20 0.11
N PHE A 116 0.57 -9.35 -0.58
CA PHE A 116 -0.05 -9.72 -1.85
C PHE A 116 0.99 -10.20 -2.86
N SER A 117 0.87 -11.44 -3.33
CA SER A 117 1.82 -12.05 -4.27
C SER A 117 1.19 -13.24 -4.99
N PHE A 118 1.54 -13.44 -6.24
CA PHE A 118 1.19 -14.64 -7.00
C PHE A 118 2.24 -15.76 -6.89
N ASP A 119 3.44 -15.45 -6.36
CA ASP A 119 4.59 -16.37 -6.36
C ASP A 119 4.81 -17.06 -5.00
N HIS A 120 3.84 -17.02 -4.08
CA HIS A 120 3.97 -17.55 -2.69
C HIS A 120 5.23 -17.03 -1.97
N GLU A 121 5.63 -15.81 -2.26
CA GLU A 121 6.80 -15.18 -1.69
C GLU A 121 6.57 -14.89 -0.20
N LEU A 122 7.53 -15.26 0.65
CA LEU A 122 7.47 -14.97 2.10
C LEU A 122 7.94 -13.56 2.46
N ARG A 123 8.38 -12.80 1.45
CA ARG A 123 8.88 -11.44 1.62
C ARG A 123 7.72 -10.45 1.83
N VAL A 124 7.88 -9.52 2.78
CA VAL A 124 6.92 -8.43 3.03
C VAL A 124 7.66 -7.09 3.03
N PRO A 125 7.27 -6.10 2.18
CA PRO A 125 6.28 -6.26 1.12
C PRO A 125 6.78 -7.19 0.02
N SER A 126 5.84 -7.84 -0.65
CA SER A 126 6.15 -8.72 -1.78
C SER A 126 6.82 -7.94 -2.93
N ARG A 127 7.42 -8.67 -3.86
CA ARG A 127 7.96 -8.06 -5.08
C ARG A 127 6.86 -7.33 -5.86
N PHE A 128 5.69 -7.95 -5.99
CA PHE A 128 4.53 -7.35 -6.66
C PHE A 128 4.15 -6.01 -6.03
N VAL A 129 3.97 -5.97 -4.71
CA VAL A 129 3.62 -4.73 -3.99
C VAL A 129 4.74 -3.70 -4.10
N THR A 130 6.01 -4.11 -4.04
CA THR A 130 7.15 -3.20 -4.22
C THR A 130 7.15 -2.54 -5.61
N GLU A 131 6.84 -3.31 -6.66
CA GLU A 131 6.73 -2.78 -8.02
C GLU A 131 5.50 -1.88 -8.19
N LEU A 132 4.37 -2.27 -7.59
CA LEU A 132 3.16 -1.47 -7.56
C LEU A 132 3.40 -0.10 -6.90
N LEU A 133 4.06 -0.08 -5.74
CA LEU A 133 4.44 1.16 -5.05
C LEU A 133 5.31 2.08 -5.91
N GLY A 134 6.10 1.54 -6.83
CA GLY A 134 6.93 2.32 -7.76
C GLY A 134 6.21 2.83 -9.01
N LYS A 135 5.01 2.34 -9.31
CA LYS A 135 4.33 2.56 -10.59
C LYS A 135 2.88 3.05 -10.48
N ALA A 136 2.25 2.94 -9.31
CA ALA A 136 0.88 3.39 -9.10
C ALA A 136 0.73 4.89 -9.40
N GLU A 137 -0.37 5.28 -10.03
CA GLU A 137 -0.65 6.66 -10.44
C GLU A 137 -1.49 7.44 -9.40
N CYS A 138 -1.83 6.80 -8.28
CA CYS A 138 -2.45 7.44 -7.11
C CYS A 138 -1.68 7.09 -5.84
N PRO A 139 -1.95 7.76 -4.70
CA PRO A 139 -1.43 7.34 -3.40
C PRO A 139 -1.77 5.88 -3.09
N VAL A 140 -0.85 5.18 -2.44
CA VAL A 140 -1.05 3.79 -2.00
C VAL A 140 -1.05 3.74 -0.48
N LEU A 141 -2.03 3.07 0.08
CA LEU A 141 -2.13 2.78 1.49
C LEU A 141 -1.90 1.29 1.72
N ILE A 142 -0.79 0.96 2.35
CA ILE A 142 -0.49 -0.41 2.78
C ILE A 142 -1.37 -0.71 3.99
N ALA A 143 -2.15 -1.77 3.91
CA ALA A 143 -3.01 -2.22 4.98
C ALA A 143 -2.20 -3.01 6.01
N PRO A 144 -2.42 -2.82 7.31
CA PRO A 144 -1.88 -3.69 8.33
C PRO A 144 -2.68 -5.02 8.37
N GLU A 145 -2.13 -6.04 8.99
CA GLU A 145 -2.84 -7.28 9.28
C GLU A 145 -3.93 -7.05 10.34
N TYR A 146 -3.57 -6.25 11.36
CA TYR A 146 -4.50 -5.82 12.41
C TYR A 146 -4.46 -4.31 12.57
N TYR A 147 -5.61 -3.68 12.76
CA TYR A 147 -5.67 -2.25 13.05
C TYR A 147 -6.64 -1.95 14.18
N GLU A 148 -6.34 -0.87 14.89
CA GLU A 148 -7.24 -0.21 15.81
C GLU A 148 -7.63 1.17 15.26
N GLU A 149 -8.55 1.86 15.92
CA GLU A 149 -8.87 3.22 15.53
C GLU A 149 -7.61 4.09 15.62
N LEU A 150 -7.30 4.81 14.55
CA LEU A 150 -6.09 5.63 14.46
C LEU A 150 -6.17 6.84 15.41
N ASP A 151 -5.18 7.00 16.26
CA ASP A 151 -5.06 8.12 17.20
C ASP A 151 -3.87 9.03 16.87
N GLU A 152 -2.86 8.51 16.20
CA GLU A 152 -1.64 9.22 15.89
C GLU A 152 -1.23 9.03 14.42
N ILE A 153 -0.84 10.12 13.79
CA ILE A 153 -0.30 10.13 12.43
C ILE A 153 1.15 10.60 12.50
N VAL A 154 2.05 9.73 12.09
CA VAL A 154 3.48 10.01 12.04
C VAL A 154 3.85 10.40 10.61
N MET A 155 4.33 11.61 10.41
CA MET A 155 4.70 12.16 9.12
C MET A 155 6.21 12.21 8.96
N ALA A 156 6.78 11.38 8.08
CA ALA A 156 8.21 11.44 7.76
C ALA A 156 8.49 12.65 6.86
N TYR A 157 9.29 13.58 7.35
CA TYR A 157 9.64 14.83 6.68
C TYR A 157 11.16 15.02 6.61
N ASP A 158 11.69 15.26 5.41
CA ASP A 158 13.11 15.50 5.15
C ASP A 158 13.37 16.83 4.40
N GLY A 159 12.34 17.68 4.30
CA GLY A 159 12.39 18.92 3.55
C GLY A 159 12.26 18.74 2.02
N SER A 160 12.12 17.53 1.51
CA SER A 160 11.98 17.28 0.09
C SER A 160 10.57 17.63 -0.43
N ARG A 161 10.47 17.84 -1.74
CA ARG A 161 9.18 18.03 -2.41
C ARG A 161 8.27 16.82 -2.25
N SER A 162 8.86 15.62 -2.22
CA SER A 162 8.12 14.36 -2.10
C SER A 162 7.48 14.21 -0.72
N SER A 163 8.20 14.53 0.36
CA SER A 163 7.63 14.49 1.72
C SER A 163 6.51 15.50 1.91
N VAL A 164 6.69 16.74 1.42
CA VAL A 164 5.64 17.76 1.47
C VAL A 164 4.43 17.35 0.63
N PHE A 165 4.64 16.77 -0.56
CA PHE A 165 3.57 16.29 -1.42
C PHE A 165 2.76 15.18 -0.73
N ALA A 166 3.43 14.21 -0.10
CA ALA A 166 2.79 13.12 0.61
C ALA A 166 1.89 13.62 1.75
N ILE A 167 2.40 14.52 2.57
CA ILE A 167 1.66 15.11 3.69
C ILE A 167 0.41 15.87 3.19
N LYS A 168 0.54 16.61 2.08
CA LYS A 168 -0.60 17.30 1.46
C LYS A 168 -1.62 16.32 0.89
N GLN A 169 -1.18 15.27 0.18
CA GLN A 169 -2.07 14.25 -0.36
C GLN A 169 -2.81 13.50 0.76
N PHE A 170 -2.11 13.16 1.84
CA PHE A 170 -2.74 12.57 3.01
C PHE A 170 -3.90 13.44 3.56
N TYR A 171 -3.65 14.73 3.74
CA TYR A 171 -4.68 15.67 4.21
C TYR A 171 -5.88 15.73 3.24
N TYR A 172 -5.63 15.78 1.94
CA TYR A 172 -6.70 15.87 0.95
C TYR A 172 -7.54 14.59 0.87
N GLN A 173 -6.92 13.42 1.03
CA GLN A 173 -7.61 12.14 0.96
C GLN A 173 -8.32 11.78 2.28
N LEU A 174 -7.72 12.10 3.42
CA LEU A 174 -8.18 11.68 4.73
C LEU A 174 -8.33 12.86 5.71
N PRO A 175 -9.09 13.92 5.35
CA PRO A 175 -9.17 15.16 6.14
C PRO A 175 -9.73 14.94 7.56
N LYS A 176 -10.52 13.88 7.79
CA LYS A 176 -11.02 13.54 9.13
C LYS A 176 -9.93 13.10 10.11
N LEU A 177 -8.76 12.70 9.62
CA LEU A 177 -7.61 12.39 10.45
C LEU A 177 -6.80 13.63 10.86
N ALA A 178 -7.15 14.81 10.38
CA ALA A 178 -6.49 16.05 10.74
C ALA A 178 -6.67 16.46 12.22
N ASP A 179 -7.71 15.95 12.89
CA ASP A 179 -7.97 16.20 14.32
C ASP A 179 -7.17 15.26 15.25
N LYS A 180 -6.53 14.23 14.68
CA LYS A 180 -5.69 13.28 15.42
C LYS A 180 -4.36 13.93 15.82
N ARG A 181 -3.60 13.28 16.67
CA ARG A 181 -2.26 13.73 17.04
C ARG A 181 -1.29 13.56 15.86
N ILE A 182 -0.69 14.64 15.42
CA ILE A 182 0.28 14.63 14.31
C ILE A 182 1.68 14.74 14.89
N ILE A 183 2.55 13.80 14.56
CA ILE A 183 3.98 13.82 14.86
C ILE A 183 4.74 14.00 13.55
N VAL A 184 5.40 15.13 13.37
CA VAL A 184 6.30 15.34 12.23
C VAL A 184 7.71 14.93 12.65
N LEU A 185 8.18 13.80 12.11
CA LEU A 185 9.56 13.37 12.26
C LEU A 185 10.41 14.05 11.21
N HIS A 186 11.14 15.10 11.63
CA HIS A 186 12.10 15.78 10.77
C HIS A 186 13.45 15.08 10.85
N ILE A 187 13.80 14.36 9.79
CA ILE A 187 14.99 13.52 9.74
C ILE A 187 16.08 14.23 8.94
N ASN A 188 17.13 14.64 9.63
CA ASN A 188 18.32 15.29 9.05
C ASN A 188 19.39 14.25 8.74
N LYS A 189 19.97 14.29 7.53
CA LYS A 189 21.14 13.48 7.20
C LYS A 189 22.40 14.11 7.82
N GLU A 190 23.27 13.31 8.42
CA GLU A 190 24.53 13.76 9.06
C GLU A 190 25.44 14.62 8.15
N SER A 191 25.33 14.44 6.83
CA SER A 191 26.18 15.15 5.85
C SER A 191 25.63 16.50 5.38
N ASN A 192 24.43 16.88 5.75
CA ASN A 192 23.84 18.14 5.35
C ASN A 192 24.13 19.25 6.37
N ASN A 193 25.32 19.86 6.28
CA ASN A 193 25.57 21.22 6.78
C ASN A 193 24.76 22.31 6.02
N GLY A 194 23.82 21.89 5.17
CA GLY A 194 22.91 22.75 4.44
C GLY A 194 21.62 22.92 5.22
N HIS A 195 21.50 24.00 5.93
CA HIS A 195 20.27 24.57 6.38
C HIS A 195 19.24 24.45 5.21
N ALA A 196 18.31 23.51 5.25
CA ALA A 196 17.06 23.68 4.54
C ALA A 196 16.62 25.09 4.90
N THR A 197 16.49 26.00 3.93
CA THR A 197 16.39 27.43 4.19
C THR A 197 15.31 27.62 5.25
N SER A 198 15.62 28.35 6.30
CA SER A 198 14.71 28.62 7.42
C SER A 198 13.30 29.02 6.95
N ARG A 199 13.22 29.60 5.74
CA ARG A 199 11.97 29.98 5.06
C ARG A 199 11.11 28.77 4.66
N GLN A 200 11.66 27.67 4.13
CA GLN A 200 10.89 26.48 3.73
C GLN A 200 10.26 25.79 4.94
N HIS A 201 11.01 25.71 6.03
CA HIS A 201 10.47 25.18 7.30
C HIS A 201 9.36 26.06 7.88
N ILE A 202 9.51 27.40 7.78
CA ILE A 202 8.48 28.34 8.23
C ILE A 202 7.18 28.11 7.43
N HIS A 203 7.24 28.11 6.10
CA HIS A 203 6.05 27.89 5.26
C HIS A 203 5.41 26.52 5.46
N PHE A 204 6.23 25.49 5.66
CA PHE A 204 5.71 24.15 5.93
C PHE A 204 4.99 24.12 7.29
N ARG A 205 5.55 24.71 8.33
CA ARG A 205 4.93 24.82 9.65
C ARG A 205 3.62 25.62 9.60
N GLU A 206 3.63 26.77 8.96
CA GLU A 206 2.44 27.60 8.73
C GLU A 206 1.33 26.81 8.04
N TRP A 207 1.68 26.02 7.01
CA TRP A 207 0.73 25.19 6.30
C TRP A 207 0.17 24.08 7.21
N LEU A 208 1.00 23.43 8.02
CA LEU A 208 0.55 22.40 8.97
C LEU A 208 -0.41 22.99 10.02
N ASP A 209 -0.08 24.14 10.59
CA ASP A 209 -0.89 24.79 11.62
C ASP A 209 -2.27 25.24 11.09
N MET A 210 -2.39 25.50 9.79
CA MET A 210 -3.68 25.79 9.15
C MET A 210 -4.55 24.54 8.91
N HIS A 211 -3.96 23.35 8.85
CA HIS A 211 -4.65 22.15 8.40
C HIS A 211 -4.81 21.08 9.50
N PHE A 212 -3.98 21.09 10.52
CA PHE A 212 -3.97 20.09 11.58
C PHE A 212 -4.12 20.73 12.96
N ALA A 213 -4.96 20.14 13.81
CA ALA A 213 -5.29 20.71 15.12
C ALA A 213 -4.16 20.52 16.16
N LYS A 214 -3.38 19.43 16.07
CA LYS A 214 -2.41 19.04 17.11
C LYS A 214 -1.13 18.54 16.44
N VAL A 215 -0.16 19.43 16.21
CA VAL A 215 1.11 19.11 15.55
C VAL A 215 2.27 19.20 16.55
N SER A 216 3.10 18.17 16.58
CA SER A 216 4.37 18.15 17.31
C SER A 216 5.51 17.84 16.34
N PHE A 217 6.64 18.50 16.52
CA PHE A 217 7.85 18.26 15.72
C PHE A 217 8.88 17.53 16.56
N LEU A 218 9.46 16.49 15.97
CA LEU A 218 10.59 15.76 16.54
C LEU A 218 11.72 15.78 15.51
N GLU A 219 12.84 16.42 15.87
CA GLU A 219 14.03 16.48 15.03
C GLU A 219 14.98 15.36 15.40
N LEU A 220 15.35 14.55 14.42
CA LEU A 220 16.24 13.39 14.57
C LEU A 220 17.33 13.45 13.47
N THR A 221 18.52 12.94 13.78
CA THR A 221 19.64 12.93 12.84
C THR A 221 20.12 11.50 12.62
N GLY A 222 20.23 11.10 11.35
CA GLY A 222 20.72 9.77 10.97
C GLY A 222 20.07 9.21 9.69
N ASP A 223 20.16 7.91 9.54
CA ASP A 223 19.43 7.22 8.45
C ASP A 223 17.93 7.16 8.75
N ALA A 224 17.13 7.62 7.80
CA ALA A 224 15.69 7.74 8.00
C ALA A 224 15.00 6.40 8.28
N ARG A 225 15.52 5.31 7.73
CA ARG A 225 14.99 3.97 7.93
C ARG A 225 15.22 3.50 9.36
N ASP A 226 16.45 3.66 9.86
CA ASP A 226 16.83 3.23 11.20
C ASP A 226 16.07 4.05 12.25
N ILE A 227 15.95 5.35 12.03
CA ILE A 227 15.17 6.27 12.87
C ILE A 227 13.68 5.91 12.91
N LEU A 228 13.06 5.67 11.75
CA LEU A 228 11.65 5.28 11.69
C LEU A 228 11.42 3.93 12.38
N PHE A 229 12.31 2.97 12.15
CA PHE A 229 12.26 1.67 12.82
C PHE A 229 12.35 1.82 14.34
N GLU A 230 13.37 2.53 14.82
CA GLU A 230 13.58 2.76 16.26
C GLU A 230 12.37 3.51 16.87
N TYR A 231 11.87 4.54 16.19
CA TYR A 231 10.72 5.28 16.66
C TYR A 231 9.50 4.38 16.86
N PHE A 232 9.15 3.56 15.88
CA PHE A 232 7.99 2.68 15.99
C PHE A 232 8.21 1.52 16.96
N MET A 233 9.41 0.99 17.08
CA MET A 233 9.75 -0.07 18.06
C MET A 233 9.68 0.43 19.50
N VAL A 234 10.15 1.65 19.77
CA VAL A 234 10.13 2.25 21.12
C VAL A 234 8.74 2.73 21.51
N HIS A 235 7.96 3.24 20.54
CA HIS A 235 6.63 3.81 20.77
C HIS A 235 5.49 2.88 20.33
N ASN A 236 5.74 1.57 20.24
CA ASN A 236 4.77 0.57 19.78
C ASN A 236 3.76 0.18 20.88
N ASP A 237 3.26 1.16 21.62
CA ASP A 237 2.33 0.90 22.72
C ASP A 237 0.97 0.38 22.24
N HIS A 238 0.59 0.62 20.96
CA HIS A 238 -0.64 0.11 20.33
C HIS A 238 -0.58 0.32 18.80
N ASN A 239 -1.27 -0.54 18.02
CA ASN A 239 -1.38 -0.49 16.56
C ASN A 239 -2.32 0.64 16.04
N ASN A 240 -2.39 1.76 16.74
CA ASN A 240 -3.26 2.89 16.45
C ASN A 240 -2.56 4.06 15.73
N LYS A 241 -1.40 3.79 15.12
CA LYS A 241 -0.58 4.77 14.41
C LYS A 241 -0.58 4.52 12.92
N MET A 242 -0.46 5.59 12.12
CA MET A 242 -0.25 5.52 10.67
C MET A 242 1.02 6.28 10.30
N LEU A 243 1.84 5.69 9.44
CA LEU A 243 2.97 6.38 8.83
C LEU A 243 2.54 7.05 7.53
N VAL A 244 2.90 8.33 7.35
CA VAL A 244 2.79 9.06 6.08
C VAL A 244 4.18 9.36 5.56
N THR A 245 4.49 8.90 4.35
CA THR A 245 5.80 9.09 3.75
C THR A 245 5.71 9.36 2.26
N GLY A 246 6.59 10.22 1.76
CA GLY A 246 6.83 10.36 0.33
C GLY A 246 7.65 9.18 -0.19
N ALA A 247 7.40 8.77 -1.42
CA ALA A 247 8.32 7.91 -2.13
C ALA A 247 9.58 8.73 -2.43
N PHE A 248 10.54 8.70 -1.55
CA PHE A 248 11.81 9.41 -1.68
C PHE A 248 12.61 8.85 -2.86
N GLY A 249 12.37 9.33 -4.08
CA GLY A 249 13.09 8.97 -5.29
C GLY A 249 13.22 7.45 -5.53
N ARG A 250 13.44 7.03 -6.77
CA ARG A 250 13.55 5.61 -7.16
C ARG A 250 14.54 4.78 -6.31
N ASN A 251 15.51 5.44 -5.67
CA ASN A 251 16.52 4.79 -4.84
C ASN A 251 16.07 4.58 -3.38
N TYR A 252 15.08 5.30 -2.89
CA TYR A 252 14.69 5.25 -1.47
C TYR A 252 13.64 4.18 -1.19
N LEU A 253 12.65 3.99 -2.11
CA LEU A 253 11.76 2.83 -2.02
C LEU A 253 12.57 1.53 -2.06
N SER A 254 13.60 1.45 -2.93
CA SER A 254 14.51 0.30 -2.96
C SER A 254 15.36 0.17 -1.71
N THR A 255 15.56 1.25 -0.95
CA THR A 255 16.36 1.25 0.29
C THR A 255 15.47 1.01 1.50
N PHE A 256 14.29 1.62 1.55
CA PHE A 256 13.31 1.40 2.62
C PHE A 256 12.75 -0.04 2.56
N PHE A 257 12.55 -0.58 1.35
CA PHE A 257 12.09 -1.94 1.08
C PHE A 257 13.22 -2.91 0.66
N ARG A 258 14.48 -2.67 1.03
CA ARG A 258 15.55 -3.67 0.83
C ARG A 258 15.29 -4.90 1.71
N PRO A 259 15.49 -6.13 1.19
CA PRO A 259 15.11 -7.39 1.85
C PRO A 259 15.64 -7.57 3.28
N SER A 260 16.73 -6.91 3.64
CA SER A 260 17.40 -7.12 4.93
C SER A 260 16.85 -6.26 6.08
N THR A 261 15.99 -5.27 5.83
CA THR A 261 15.56 -4.34 6.91
C THR A 261 14.08 -3.96 6.81
N ALA A 262 13.51 -3.84 5.60
CA ALA A 262 12.08 -3.56 5.42
C ALA A 262 11.20 -4.73 5.88
N ASP A 263 11.67 -5.97 5.70
CA ASP A 263 11.05 -7.14 6.28
C ASP A 263 10.90 -7.03 7.80
N LEU A 264 11.86 -6.38 8.47
CA LEU A 264 11.80 -6.19 9.92
C LEU A 264 10.84 -5.07 10.32
N VAL A 265 10.80 -3.94 9.60
CA VAL A 265 9.89 -2.82 9.95
C VAL A 265 8.44 -3.19 9.69
N LEU A 266 8.12 -3.73 8.51
CA LEU A 266 6.74 -4.10 8.17
C LEU A 266 6.25 -5.35 8.90
N LYS A 267 7.15 -6.31 9.23
CA LYS A 267 6.80 -7.48 10.05
C LYS A 267 6.81 -7.19 11.55
N ALA A 268 7.66 -6.27 12.01
CA ALA A 268 7.77 -5.92 13.42
C ALA A 268 6.80 -4.81 13.82
N VAL A 269 6.39 -3.97 12.86
CA VAL A 269 5.50 -2.83 13.09
C VAL A 269 4.34 -2.94 12.11
N ASP A 270 3.32 -3.69 12.51
CA ASP A 270 2.08 -3.89 11.73
C ASP A 270 1.21 -2.62 11.79
N ILE A 271 1.61 -1.59 11.04
CA ILE A 271 0.89 -0.31 10.96
C ILE A 271 0.53 0.04 9.52
N PRO A 272 -0.57 0.79 9.31
CA PRO A 272 -0.86 1.32 7.99
C PRO A 272 0.18 2.35 7.54
N ILE A 273 0.56 2.28 6.25
CA ILE A 273 1.53 3.19 5.66
C ILE A 273 0.94 3.87 4.42
N PHE A 274 0.78 5.18 4.49
CA PHE A 274 0.35 6.01 3.37
C PHE A 274 1.59 6.47 2.58
N ILE A 275 1.65 6.07 1.31
CA ILE A 275 2.80 6.33 0.42
C ILE A 275 2.30 7.01 -0.85
N THR A 276 2.99 8.06 -1.30
CA THR A 276 2.69 8.67 -2.59
C THR A 276 3.95 9.14 -3.31
N HIS A 277 3.86 9.19 -4.63
CA HIS A 277 4.87 9.70 -5.53
C HIS A 277 4.59 11.15 -5.90
N TYR A 278 5.69 11.87 -6.20
CA TYR A 278 5.63 13.18 -6.81
C TYR A 278 6.06 13.07 -8.28
#